data_0aaa16d054f8ccebf65f6c1ade08694f
#
_entry.id   0aaa16d054f8ccebf65f6c1ade08694f
#
_cell.length_a   1.000
_cell.length_b   1.000
_cell.length_c   1.000
_cell.angle_alpha   90.00
_cell.angle_beta   90.00
_cell.angle_gamma   90.00
#
_symmetry.space_group_name_H-M   'P 1'
#
loop_
_entity.id
_entity.type
_entity.pdbx_description
1 polymer ?
#
loop_
_entity_poly.entity_id
_entity_poly.type
_entity_poly.pdbx_seq_one_letter_code
_entity_poly.pdbx_strand_id
1 'polypeptide(L)'
;MNNKSNFRRGSVELLILHLLSQQDYYGYEISTLIREQTDGYLNIPVGSLYPALYKLIDAGYISDYKKQVGRRQVNVYYHLEDSGRTHLQQLLEDYYATANAIQQTITNKATGKIEHFEINAYKKHCLMNGLDDIDFLRSDSRSSRAFS
;
A
#
# COMPACT_ATOMS: atom_id res chain seq x y z
N MET A 1 19.45 -14.56 -5.65
CA MET A 1 18.14 -13.95 -5.47
C MET A 1 18.25 -12.83 -4.46
N ASN A 2 17.72 -11.67 -4.80
CA ASN A 2 17.85 -10.50 -3.95
C ASN A 2 16.84 -10.58 -2.80
N ASN A 3 17.30 -10.46 -1.54
CA ASN A 3 16.45 -10.50 -0.36
C ASN A 3 15.34 -9.43 -0.41
N LYS A 4 15.64 -8.28 -1.00
CA LYS A 4 14.64 -7.22 -1.15
C LYS A 4 13.41 -7.67 -1.92
N SER A 5 13.56 -8.52 -2.92
CA SER A 5 12.44 -9.02 -3.72
C SER A 5 11.47 -9.84 -2.90
N ASN A 6 11.97 -10.62 -1.95
CA ASN A 6 11.12 -11.47 -1.13
C ASN A 6 10.23 -10.66 -0.19
N PHE A 7 10.78 -9.62 0.43
CA PHE A 7 9.97 -8.77 1.30
C PHE A 7 9.02 -7.86 0.53
N ARG A 8 9.37 -7.52 -0.71
CA ARG A 8 8.55 -6.66 -1.54
C ARG A 8 7.38 -7.39 -2.19
N ARG A 9 7.46 -8.70 -2.29
CA ARG A 9 6.40 -9.49 -2.92
C ARG A 9 5.10 -9.31 -2.14
N GLY A 10 4.06 -8.91 -2.83
CA GLY A 10 2.77 -8.60 -2.23
C GLY A 10 2.59 -7.14 -1.80
N SER A 11 3.67 -6.38 -1.64
CA SER A 11 3.55 -4.97 -1.28
C SER A 11 3.15 -4.09 -2.47
N VAL A 12 3.43 -4.52 -3.69
CA VAL A 12 3.12 -3.75 -4.89
C VAL A 12 1.62 -3.51 -5.00
N GLU A 13 0.82 -4.55 -4.82
CA GLU A 13 -0.63 -4.46 -4.85
C GLU A 13 -1.16 -3.49 -3.81
N LEU A 14 -0.67 -3.61 -2.58
CA LEU A 14 -1.04 -2.71 -1.49
C LEU A 14 -0.74 -1.25 -1.82
N LEU A 15 0.44 -0.99 -2.35
CA LEU A 15 0.88 0.37 -2.67
C LEU A 15 0.07 0.96 -3.81
N ILE A 16 -0.23 0.19 -4.84
CA ILE A 16 -1.07 0.64 -5.95
C ILE A 16 -2.45 1.03 -5.44
N LEU A 17 -3.08 0.15 -4.68
CA LEU A 17 -4.42 0.41 -4.16
C LEU A 17 -4.45 1.63 -3.25
N HIS A 18 -3.43 1.78 -2.41
CA HIS A 18 -3.33 2.93 -1.52
C HIS A 18 -3.25 4.24 -2.31
N LEU A 19 -2.39 4.30 -3.31
CA LEU A 19 -2.27 5.51 -4.12
C LEU A 19 -3.57 5.82 -4.85
N LEU A 20 -4.23 4.81 -5.40
CA LEU A 20 -5.50 5.00 -6.09
C LEU A 20 -6.65 5.33 -5.14
N SER A 21 -6.49 5.11 -3.84
CA SER A 21 -7.47 5.55 -2.88
C SER A 21 -7.47 7.08 -2.71
N GLN A 22 -6.39 7.72 -3.10
CA GLN A 22 -6.25 9.17 -2.99
C GLN A 22 -6.78 9.87 -4.24
N GLN A 23 -6.43 9.37 -5.40
CA GLN A 23 -6.94 9.86 -6.69
C GLN A 23 -6.55 8.88 -7.79
N ASP A 24 -7.08 9.10 -8.98
CA ASP A 24 -6.70 8.33 -10.15
C ASP A 24 -5.31 8.75 -10.61
N TYR A 25 -4.51 7.76 -11.02
CA TYR A 25 -3.17 8.00 -11.55
C TYR A 25 -2.95 7.13 -12.78
N TYR A 26 -2.07 7.56 -13.69
CA TYR A 26 -1.60 6.68 -14.75
C TYR A 26 -0.36 5.92 -14.29
N GLY A 27 -0.01 4.85 -15.04
CA GLY A 27 0.99 3.89 -14.56
C GLY A 27 2.34 4.51 -14.19
N TYR A 28 2.84 5.41 -15.02
CA TYR A 28 4.13 6.05 -14.75
C TYR A 28 4.09 6.88 -13.45
N GLU A 29 2.98 7.56 -13.20
CA GLU A 29 2.82 8.32 -11.95
C GLU A 29 2.89 7.41 -10.72
N ILE A 30 2.24 6.25 -10.79
CA ILE A 30 2.24 5.31 -9.66
C ILE A 30 3.66 4.90 -9.31
N SER A 31 4.44 4.48 -10.30
CA SER A 31 5.81 4.05 -10.06
C SER A 31 6.70 5.20 -9.57
N THR A 32 6.49 6.39 -10.13
CA THR A 32 7.26 7.57 -9.75
C THR A 32 6.97 7.97 -8.31
N LEU A 33 5.69 7.98 -7.91
CA LEU A 33 5.30 8.35 -6.55
C LEU A 33 5.87 7.37 -5.52
N ILE A 34 5.81 6.08 -5.81
CA ILE A 34 6.37 5.07 -4.90
C ILE A 34 7.87 5.30 -4.71
N ARG A 35 8.59 5.54 -5.80
CA ARG A 35 10.02 5.80 -5.75
C ARG A 35 10.32 7.07 -4.95
N GLU A 36 9.61 8.14 -5.22
CA GLU A 36 9.85 9.42 -4.57
C GLU A 36 9.50 9.39 -3.08
N GLN A 37 8.36 8.80 -2.72
CA GLN A 37 7.93 8.75 -1.33
C GLN A 37 8.79 7.84 -0.46
N THR A 38 9.57 6.97 -1.06
CA THR A 38 10.48 6.07 -0.33
C THR A 38 11.95 6.46 -0.51
N ASP A 39 12.22 7.64 -1.03
CA ASP A 39 13.58 8.10 -1.33
C ASP A 39 14.37 7.09 -2.16
N GLY A 40 13.70 6.47 -3.12
CA GLY A 40 14.30 5.48 -4.02
C GLY A 40 14.43 4.09 -3.44
N TYR A 41 14.06 3.87 -2.20
CA TYR A 41 14.18 2.54 -1.59
C TYR A 41 13.31 1.51 -2.29
N LEU A 42 12.07 1.88 -2.63
CA LEU A 42 11.20 1.03 -3.43
C LEU A 42 11.17 1.57 -4.86
N ASN A 43 11.53 0.72 -5.78
CA ASN A 43 11.49 1.03 -7.20
C ASN A 43 10.85 -0.15 -7.92
N ILE A 44 9.63 0.09 -8.44
CA ILE A 44 8.87 -0.96 -9.09
C ILE A 44 9.07 -0.84 -10.60
N PRO A 45 9.77 -1.81 -11.20
CA PRO A 45 9.98 -1.77 -12.64
C PRO A 45 8.69 -2.01 -13.42
N VAL A 46 8.67 -1.54 -14.65
CA VAL A 46 7.53 -1.69 -15.54
C VAL A 46 7.09 -3.15 -15.67
N GLY A 47 8.06 -4.07 -15.70
CA GLY A 47 7.77 -5.49 -15.80
C GLY A 47 7.04 -6.07 -14.59
N SER A 48 7.04 -5.38 -13.45
CA SER A 48 6.29 -5.78 -12.26
C SER A 48 5.02 -4.95 -12.10
N LEU A 49 5.05 -3.70 -12.50
CA LEU A 49 3.94 -2.77 -12.30
C LEU A 49 2.72 -3.17 -13.14
N TYR A 50 2.90 -3.34 -14.46
CA TYR A 50 1.76 -3.58 -15.33
C TYR A 50 1.10 -4.93 -15.11
N PRO A 51 1.84 -6.03 -14.89
CA PRO A 51 1.18 -7.27 -14.50
C PRO A 51 0.35 -7.15 -13.23
N ALA A 52 0.84 -6.37 -12.23
CA ALA A 52 0.08 -6.13 -11.02
C ALA A 52 -1.20 -5.34 -11.30
N LEU A 53 -1.13 -4.32 -12.15
CA LEU A 53 -2.30 -3.54 -12.54
C LEU A 53 -3.32 -4.42 -13.26
N TYR A 54 -2.89 -5.25 -14.19
CA TYR A 54 -3.79 -6.15 -14.92
C TYR A 54 -4.46 -7.15 -13.98
N LYS A 55 -3.71 -7.68 -13.02
CA LYS A 55 -4.26 -8.59 -12.02
C LYS A 55 -5.34 -7.92 -11.18
N LEU A 56 -5.12 -6.67 -10.81
CA LEU A 56 -6.10 -5.91 -10.03
C LEU A 56 -7.35 -5.59 -10.84
N ILE A 57 -7.20 -5.31 -12.13
CA ILE A 57 -8.33 -5.12 -13.05
C ILE A 57 -9.13 -6.41 -13.17
N ASP A 58 -8.45 -7.53 -13.38
CA ASP A 58 -9.12 -8.83 -13.52
C ASP A 58 -9.89 -9.21 -12.26
N ALA A 59 -9.40 -8.82 -11.11
CA ALA A 59 -10.07 -9.08 -9.83
C ALA A 59 -11.24 -8.11 -9.59
N GLY A 60 -11.37 -7.06 -10.40
CA GLY A 60 -12.44 -6.08 -10.22
C GLY A 60 -12.16 -5.02 -9.17
N TYR A 61 -10.93 -4.94 -8.68
CA TYR A 61 -10.57 -3.97 -7.64
C TYR A 61 -10.28 -2.59 -8.19
N ILE A 62 -9.82 -2.52 -9.43
CA ILE A 62 -9.60 -1.26 -10.13
C ILE A 62 -10.15 -1.36 -11.55
N SER A 63 -10.36 -0.21 -12.16
CA SER A 63 -10.71 -0.11 -13.57
C SER A 63 -9.73 0.82 -14.26
N ASP A 64 -9.74 0.82 -15.58
CA ASP A 64 -8.88 1.72 -16.34
C ASP A 64 -9.72 2.53 -17.33
N TYR A 65 -9.19 3.67 -17.70
CA TYR A 65 -9.78 4.50 -18.74
C TYR A 65 -8.70 5.33 -19.43
N LYS A 66 -8.97 5.71 -20.66
CA LYS A 66 -8.04 6.53 -21.42
C LYS A 66 -8.41 7.99 -21.28
N LYS A 67 -7.40 8.82 -21.12
CA LYS A 67 -7.57 10.27 -21.02
C LYS A 67 -6.55 10.95 -21.93
N GLN A 68 -7.04 11.85 -22.75
CA GLN A 68 -6.17 12.63 -23.62
C GLN A 68 -5.46 13.71 -22.82
N VAL A 69 -4.14 13.73 -22.92
CA VAL A 69 -3.28 14.71 -22.25
C VAL A 69 -2.49 15.42 -23.34
N GLY A 70 -2.80 16.70 -23.55
CA GLY A 70 -2.20 17.44 -24.64
C GLY A 70 -2.81 17.08 -26.00
N ARG A 71 -2.11 17.45 -27.09
CA ARG A 71 -2.67 17.33 -28.45
C ARG A 71 -2.64 15.92 -29.01
N ARG A 72 -1.65 15.10 -28.61
CA ARG A 72 -1.42 13.80 -29.27
C ARG A 72 -1.18 12.64 -28.30
N GLN A 73 -1.20 12.91 -27.01
CA GLN A 73 -0.86 11.89 -26.02
C GLN A 73 -2.12 11.42 -25.31
N VAL A 74 -2.28 10.10 -25.24
CA VAL A 74 -3.35 9.46 -24.50
C VAL A 74 -2.71 8.60 -23.42
N ASN A 75 -3.07 8.88 -22.16
CA ASN A 75 -2.61 8.10 -21.03
C ASN A 75 -3.73 7.21 -20.53
N VAL A 76 -3.36 6.03 -20.05
CA VAL A 76 -4.28 5.12 -19.39
C VAL A 76 -4.22 5.40 -17.89
N TYR A 77 -5.35 5.81 -17.34
CA TYR A 77 -5.52 6.08 -15.91
C TYR A 77 -6.19 4.89 -15.25
N TYR A 78 -5.92 4.74 -13.97
CA TYR A 78 -6.47 3.67 -13.16
C TYR A 78 -7.31 4.28 -12.04
N HIS A 79 -8.40 3.61 -11.73
CA HIS A 79 -9.40 4.09 -10.77
C HIS A 79 -9.71 2.97 -9.78
N LEU A 80 -9.78 3.32 -8.50
CA LEU A 80 -10.11 2.36 -7.45
C LEU A 80 -11.62 2.15 -7.39
N GLU A 81 -12.05 0.90 -7.49
CA GLU A 81 -13.44 0.52 -7.33
C GLU A 81 -13.78 0.29 -5.86
N ASP A 82 -15.07 0.22 -5.53
CA ASP A 82 -15.49 0.01 -4.16
C ASP A 82 -14.99 -1.32 -3.59
N SER A 83 -15.01 -2.37 -4.40
CA SER A 83 -14.43 -3.65 -4.01
C SER A 83 -12.94 -3.54 -3.73
N GLY A 84 -12.24 -2.66 -4.46
CA GLY A 84 -10.83 -2.38 -4.24
C GLY A 84 -10.58 -1.67 -2.93
N ARG A 85 -11.48 -0.78 -2.51
CA ARG A 85 -11.36 -0.13 -1.20
C ARG A 85 -11.47 -1.13 -0.06
N THR A 86 -12.41 -2.04 -0.16
CA THR A 86 -12.57 -3.10 0.84
C THR A 86 -11.32 -3.98 0.88
N HIS A 87 -10.83 -4.36 -0.29
CA HIS A 87 -9.63 -5.18 -0.39
C HIS A 87 -8.41 -4.47 0.18
N LEU A 88 -8.25 -3.17 -0.12
CA LEU A 88 -7.17 -2.36 0.43
C LEU A 88 -7.19 -2.36 1.95
N GLN A 89 -8.37 -2.19 2.54
CA GLN A 89 -8.51 -2.19 3.99
C GLN A 89 -8.07 -3.52 4.60
N GLN A 90 -8.46 -4.63 3.97
CA GLN A 90 -8.05 -5.97 4.41
C GLN A 90 -6.53 -6.14 4.30
N LEU A 91 -5.94 -5.67 3.21
CA LEU A 91 -4.48 -5.74 3.04
C LEU A 91 -3.74 -4.92 4.08
N LEU A 92 -4.24 -3.74 4.41
CA LEU A 92 -3.62 -2.90 5.43
C LEU A 92 -3.70 -3.53 6.80
N GLU A 93 -4.86 -4.08 7.17
CA GLU A 93 -5.02 -4.79 8.43
C GLU A 93 -4.05 -5.97 8.54
N ASP A 94 -3.96 -6.75 7.47
CA ASP A 94 -3.07 -7.89 7.42
C ASP A 94 -1.60 -7.46 7.49
N TYR A 95 -1.25 -6.40 6.79
CA TYR A 95 0.11 -5.85 6.82
C TYR A 95 0.51 -5.46 8.24
N TYR A 96 -0.31 -4.67 8.92
CA TYR A 96 0.03 -4.22 10.27
C TYR A 96 0.07 -5.36 11.27
N ALA A 97 -0.88 -6.28 11.18
CA ALA A 97 -0.90 -7.46 12.07
C ALA A 97 0.35 -8.31 11.86
N THR A 98 0.72 -8.55 10.62
CA THR A 98 1.89 -9.36 10.29
C THR A 98 3.18 -8.67 10.71
N ALA A 99 3.31 -7.39 10.39
CA ALA A 99 4.50 -6.61 10.78
C ALA A 99 4.66 -6.59 12.29
N ASN A 100 3.58 -6.41 13.02
CA ASN A 100 3.62 -6.41 14.48
C ASN A 100 4.03 -7.80 15.03
N ALA A 101 3.47 -8.86 14.47
CA ALA A 101 3.83 -10.22 14.88
C ALA A 101 5.32 -10.51 14.62
N ILE A 102 5.83 -10.08 13.49
CA ILE A 102 7.26 -10.24 13.17
C ILE A 102 8.12 -9.46 14.18
N GLN A 103 7.75 -8.22 14.45
CA GLN A 103 8.47 -7.41 15.42
C GLN A 103 8.46 -8.05 16.81
N GLN A 104 7.31 -8.54 17.26
CA GLN A 104 7.23 -9.24 18.54
C GLN A 104 8.15 -10.44 18.59
N THR A 105 8.26 -11.20 17.54
CA THR A 105 9.12 -12.37 17.48
C THR A 105 10.60 -11.98 17.55
N ILE A 106 10.99 -10.95 16.79
CA ILE A 106 12.38 -10.51 16.74
C ILE A 106 12.84 -9.99 18.12
N THR A 107 11.97 -9.35 18.84
CA THR A 107 12.33 -8.58 20.04
C THR A 107 11.95 -9.25 21.35
N ASN A 108 11.21 -10.35 21.27
CA ASN A 108 10.54 -10.92 22.45
C ASN A 108 11.50 -11.38 23.55
N LYS A 109 12.76 -11.66 23.24
CA LYS A 109 13.73 -12.11 24.26
C LYS A 109 14.61 -11.00 24.76
N ALA A 110 14.70 -9.89 24.07
CA ALA A 110 15.67 -8.88 24.42
C ALA A 110 15.08 -7.75 25.26
N THR A 111 14.10 -7.05 24.77
CA THR A 111 13.60 -5.88 25.48
C THR A 111 12.15 -5.55 25.22
N GLY A 112 11.59 -6.01 24.15
CA GLY A 112 10.14 -5.97 23.88
C GLY A 112 9.42 -4.63 23.86
N LYS A 113 10.10 -3.53 24.15
CA LYS A 113 9.41 -2.25 24.33
C LYS A 113 9.62 -1.26 23.18
N ILE A 114 10.71 -1.39 22.47
CA ILE A 114 11.11 -0.37 21.50
C ILE A 114 10.31 -0.49 20.20
N GLU A 115 9.91 -1.67 19.84
CA GLU A 115 9.35 -2.01 18.55
C GLU A 115 7.90 -1.61 18.40
N HIS A 116 7.14 -1.59 19.48
CA HIS A 116 5.79 -1.06 19.48
C HIS A 116 5.77 0.40 19.08
N PHE A 117 6.77 1.14 19.50
CA PHE A 117 6.90 2.54 19.16
C PHE A 117 7.08 2.73 17.64
N GLU A 118 7.90 1.90 17.01
CA GLU A 118 8.15 1.99 15.57
C GLU A 118 6.91 1.68 14.76
N ILE A 119 6.16 0.64 15.12
CA ILE A 119 4.92 0.30 14.43
C ILE A 119 3.88 1.41 14.58
N ASN A 120 3.77 1.97 15.78
CA ASN A 120 2.85 3.06 16.02
C ASN A 120 3.23 4.32 15.23
N ALA A 121 4.53 4.60 15.12
CA ALA A 121 5.01 5.71 14.32
C ALA A 121 4.68 5.52 12.84
N TYR A 122 4.81 4.29 12.35
CA TYR A 122 4.46 3.97 10.98
C TYR A 122 2.97 4.15 10.71
N LYS A 123 2.12 3.65 11.60
CA LYS A 123 0.68 3.85 11.50
C LYS A 123 0.31 5.33 11.47
N LYS A 124 0.92 6.11 12.36
CA LYS A 124 0.69 7.55 12.41
C LYS A 124 1.11 8.22 11.10
N HIS A 125 2.24 7.81 10.55
CA HIS A 125 2.71 8.34 9.27
C HIS A 125 1.72 8.03 8.14
N CYS A 126 1.19 6.83 8.08
CA CYS A 126 0.18 6.45 7.09
C CYS A 126 -1.09 7.27 7.22
N LEU A 127 -1.54 7.52 8.44
CA LEU A 127 -2.71 8.36 8.69
C LEU A 127 -2.48 9.79 8.21
N MET A 128 -1.29 10.33 8.48
CA MET A 128 -0.95 11.69 8.06
C MET A 128 -0.85 11.84 6.54
N ASN A 129 -0.60 10.76 5.82
CA ASN A 129 -0.49 10.76 4.37
C ASN A 129 -1.80 10.46 3.65
N GLY A 130 -2.92 10.52 4.35
CA GLY A 130 -4.22 10.52 3.71
C GLY A 130 -4.84 9.15 3.47
N LEU A 131 -4.45 8.14 4.22
CA LEU A 131 -5.26 6.95 4.30
C LEU A 131 -6.66 7.37 4.71
N ASP A 132 -7.65 6.72 4.17
CA ASP A 132 -9.01 7.09 4.46
C ASP A 132 -9.28 6.93 5.94
N ASP A 133 -9.34 8.08 6.54
CA ASP A 133 -9.15 8.22 7.96
C ASP A 133 -10.18 7.50 8.79
N ILE A 134 -11.42 7.53 8.36
CA ILE A 134 -12.50 7.03 9.19
C ILE A 134 -12.45 5.52 9.31
N ASP A 135 -12.30 4.83 8.19
CA ASP A 135 -12.27 3.37 8.19
C ASP A 135 -10.98 2.84 8.81
N PHE A 136 -9.86 3.51 8.53
CA PHE A 136 -8.60 3.13 9.13
C PHE A 136 -8.61 3.32 10.65
N LEU A 137 -9.16 4.43 11.12
CA LEU A 137 -9.27 4.68 12.57
C LEU A 137 -10.14 3.65 13.25
N ARG A 138 -11.22 3.20 12.62
CA ARG A 138 -12.05 2.12 13.16
C ARG A 138 -11.27 0.83 13.27
N SER A 139 -10.52 0.48 12.24
CA SER A 139 -9.67 -0.71 12.25
C SER A 139 -8.61 -0.60 13.33
N ASP A 140 -7.98 0.54 13.45
CA ASP A 140 -6.97 0.76 14.46
C ASP A 140 -7.52 0.66 15.87
N SER A 141 -8.69 1.22 16.09
CA SER A 141 -9.36 1.12 17.39
C SER A 141 -9.65 -0.33 17.78
N ARG A 142 -10.13 -1.11 16.82
CA ARG A 142 -10.37 -2.54 17.04
C ARG A 142 -9.07 -3.29 17.29
N SER A 143 -8.04 -2.98 16.52
CA SER A 143 -6.72 -3.58 16.70
C SER A 143 -6.13 -3.23 18.07
N SER A 144 -6.28 -1.99 18.49
CA SER A 144 -5.81 -1.56 19.80
C SER A 144 -6.48 -2.33 20.92
N ARG A 145 -7.77 -2.60 20.80
CA ARG A 145 -8.48 -3.41 21.78
C ARG A 145 -8.00 -4.86 21.80
N ALA A 146 -7.66 -5.39 20.62
CA ALA A 146 -7.16 -6.75 20.51
C ALA A 146 -5.76 -6.88 21.10
N PHE A 147 -4.95 -5.84 21.05
CA PHE A 147 -3.57 -5.85 21.53
C PHE A 147 -3.43 -5.34 22.95
N SER A 148 -4.45 -4.80 23.52
CA SER A 148 -4.44 -4.36 24.91
C SER A 148 -4.97 -5.47 25.82
#